data_01462b34d36472153b05420dc182caa1
#
_entry.id   01462b34d36472153b05420dc182caa1
#
_cell.length_a   1.000
_cell.length_b   1.000
_cell.length_c   1.000
_cell.angle_alpha   90.00
_cell.angle_beta   90.00
_cell.angle_gamma   90.00
#
_symmetry.space_group_name_H-M   'P 1'
#
loop_
_entity.id
_entity.type
_entity.pdbx_description
1 polymer ?
#
loop_
_entity_poly.entity_id
_entity_poly.type
_entity_poly.pdbx_seq_one_letter_code
_entity_poly.pdbx_strand_id
1 'polypeptide(L)'
;MTIAIDFVGTNVGSGTKTYNINFCNELESIDLKEDFIIYLSKNYFNQIKFLENKNSRIKYIVKSNIFSNIFFRLFWMQFILPFELKIMGVKKLYSPMNFCPILAKLFNIKIILALHSNLPWVFFHLMPGNIIRNLLTRKLMEFSISACKILIVDSYFAKEEISNILKIKKDKIKVVYLGIDKKFLSSECVKNFVETFNYSEKYIISVLSCVRYHNILNLLKAFKVLINEINFNIKLVLILQILDKKYYKVLNSYIVSNFEKDEVTII
;
A
#
# COMPACT_ATOMS: atom_id res chain seq x y z
N MET A 1 -24.03 -4.26 14.78
CA MET A 1 -24.12 -3.49 13.50
C MET A 1 -23.13 -4.08 12.52
N THR A 2 -23.51 -4.21 11.22
CA THR A 2 -22.63 -4.84 10.23
C THR A 2 -21.76 -3.79 9.51
N ILE A 3 -20.46 -4.05 9.44
CA ILE A 3 -19.46 -3.24 8.74
C ILE A 3 -18.89 -4.06 7.59
N ALA A 4 -18.90 -3.53 6.37
CA ALA A 4 -18.23 -4.17 5.24
C ALA A 4 -16.82 -3.63 5.03
N ILE A 5 -15.94 -4.48 4.51
CA ILE A 5 -14.54 -4.14 4.15
C ILE A 5 -14.29 -4.64 2.74
N ASP A 6 -13.72 -3.78 1.88
CA ASP A 6 -13.47 -4.10 0.49
C ASP A 6 -11.96 -4.27 0.21
N PHE A 7 -11.50 -5.51 0.19
CA PHE A 7 -10.14 -5.90 -0.18
C PHE A 7 -10.04 -6.53 -1.59
N VAL A 8 -11.12 -6.51 -2.38
CA VAL A 8 -11.10 -7.02 -3.76
C VAL A 8 -10.11 -6.22 -4.60
N GLY A 9 -9.35 -6.87 -5.47
CA GLY A 9 -8.35 -6.23 -6.33
C GLY A 9 -7.02 -5.92 -5.67
N THR A 10 -6.78 -6.42 -4.46
CA THR A 10 -5.45 -6.34 -3.81
C THR A 10 -4.43 -7.12 -4.64
N ASN A 11 -3.37 -6.42 -5.07
CA ASN A 11 -2.29 -7.04 -5.83
C ASN A 11 -1.34 -7.82 -4.94
N VAL A 12 -0.91 -8.99 -5.42
CA VAL A 12 0.12 -9.81 -4.77
C VAL A 12 1.45 -9.06 -4.78
N GLY A 13 2.13 -9.00 -3.63
CA GLY A 13 3.46 -8.38 -3.53
C GLY A 13 3.50 -6.88 -3.31
N SER A 14 2.35 -6.22 -3.03
CA SER A 14 2.29 -4.79 -2.70
C SER A 14 2.20 -4.53 -1.20
N GLY A 15 2.60 -3.32 -0.75
CA GLY A 15 2.39 -2.87 0.63
C GLY A 15 0.93 -2.94 1.08
N THR A 16 -0.01 -2.71 0.16
CA THR A 16 -1.45 -2.86 0.41
C THR A 16 -1.82 -4.31 0.79
N LYS A 17 -1.15 -5.31 0.21
CA LYS A 17 -1.36 -6.71 0.59
C LYS A 17 -0.97 -6.95 2.04
N THR A 18 0.23 -6.51 2.42
CA THR A 18 0.73 -6.64 3.81
C THR A 18 -0.20 -5.94 4.79
N TYR A 19 -0.65 -4.72 4.46
CA TYR A 19 -1.63 -4.00 5.26
C TYR A 19 -2.92 -4.81 5.45
N ASN A 20 -3.51 -5.30 4.37
CA ASN A 20 -4.78 -6.02 4.41
C ASN A 20 -4.68 -7.35 5.17
N ILE A 21 -3.56 -8.09 5.02
CA ILE A 21 -3.32 -9.34 5.77
C ILE A 21 -3.24 -9.05 7.27
N ASN A 22 -2.40 -8.08 7.66
CA ASN A 22 -2.22 -7.74 9.06
C ASN A 22 -3.51 -7.19 9.66
N PHE A 23 -4.28 -6.41 8.89
CA PHE A 23 -5.60 -5.95 9.31
C PHE A 23 -6.56 -7.12 9.59
N CYS A 24 -6.63 -8.12 8.71
CA CYS A 24 -7.45 -9.31 8.94
C CYS A 24 -6.97 -10.10 10.17
N ASN A 25 -5.66 -10.31 10.31
CA ASN A 25 -5.08 -11.04 11.44
C ASN A 25 -5.43 -10.37 12.79
N GLU A 26 -5.27 -9.05 12.86
CA GLU A 26 -5.62 -8.32 14.08
C GLU A 26 -7.14 -8.32 14.32
N LEU A 27 -7.95 -8.20 13.26
CA LEU A 27 -9.41 -8.25 13.39
C LEU A 27 -9.90 -9.62 13.91
N GLU A 28 -9.27 -10.73 13.48
CA GLU A 28 -9.57 -12.09 13.98
C GLU A 28 -9.13 -12.30 15.45
N SER A 29 -8.14 -11.54 15.92
CA SER A 29 -7.54 -11.73 17.25
C SER A 29 -8.23 -10.94 18.36
N ILE A 30 -9.06 -9.96 18.05
CA ILE A 30 -9.71 -9.08 19.02
C ILE A 30 -11.15 -9.52 19.32
N ASP A 31 -11.66 -9.16 20.49
CA ASP A 31 -13.08 -9.35 20.81
C ASP A 31 -13.93 -8.31 20.06
N LEU A 32 -14.68 -8.77 19.06
CA LEU A 32 -15.47 -7.92 18.20
C LEU A 32 -16.86 -7.66 18.78
N LYS A 33 -17.25 -6.40 18.84
CA LYS A 33 -18.61 -5.97 19.19
C LYS A 33 -19.55 -5.90 17.99
N GLU A 34 -18.99 -5.79 16.80
CA GLU A 34 -19.69 -5.60 15.52
C GLU A 34 -19.47 -6.81 14.62
N ASP A 35 -20.38 -7.03 13.68
CA ASP A 35 -20.23 -8.05 12.66
C ASP A 35 -19.52 -7.47 11.44
N PHE A 36 -18.65 -8.27 10.81
CA PHE A 36 -17.87 -7.84 9.66
C PHE A 36 -18.14 -8.70 8.43
N ILE A 37 -18.22 -8.07 7.27
CA ILE A 37 -18.26 -8.72 5.97
C ILE A 37 -17.03 -8.27 5.19
N ILE A 38 -16.13 -9.20 4.90
CA ILE A 38 -14.87 -8.91 4.22
C ILE A 38 -14.93 -9.46 2.79
N TYR A 39 -14.87 -8.57 1.81
CA TYR A 39 -14.81 -8.92 0.40
C TYR A 39 -13.36 -9.14 -0.03
N LEU A 40 -13.05 -10.28 -0.64
CA LEU A 40 -11.72 -10.68 -1.09
C LEU A 40 -11.77 -11.24 -2.51
N SER A 41 -10.68 -11.12 -3.27
CA SER A 41 -10.51 -11.90 -4.49
C SER A 41 -10.05 -13.33 -4.16
N LYS A 42 -10.40 -14.31 -5.01
CA LYS A 42 -10.05 -15.72 -4.80
C LYS A 42 -8.55 -15.95 -4.62
N ASN A 43 -7.72 -15.32 -5.45
CA ASN A 43 -6.26 -15.41 -5.31
C ASN A 43 -5.76 -14.89 -3.97
N TYR A 44 -6.40 -13.85 -3.45
CA TYR A 44 -6.03 -13.26 -2.16
C TYR A 44 -6.48 -14.16 -1.00
N PHE A 45 -7.70 -14.67 -1.06
CA PHE A 45 -8.23 -15.60 -0.07
C PHE A 45 -7.37 -16.85 0.08
N ASN A 46 -6.88 -17.42 -1.03
CA ASN A 46 -6.00 -18.59 -0.99
C ASN A 46 -4.66 -18.33 -0.28
N GLN A 47 -4.22 -17.07 -0.20
CA GLN A 47 -2.98 -16.68 0.51
C GLN A 47 -3.21 -16.38 1.99
N ILE A 48 -4.45 -16.04 2.36
CA ILE A 48 -4.89 -15.83 3.75
C ILE A 48 -5.34 -17.16 4.40
N LYS A 49 -5.21 -18.28 3.72
CA LYS A 49 -5.71 -19.60 4.13
C LYS A 49 -5.23 -20.10 5.52
N PHE A 50 -4.29 -19.39 6.15
CA PHE A 50 -3.90 -19.60 7.54
C PHE A 50 -4.86 -18.97 8.58
N LEU A 51 -5.78 -18.13 8.12
CA LEU A 51 -6.88 -17.65 8.94
C LEU A 51 -8.01 -18.69 8.86
N GLU A 52 -7.90 -19.73 9.66
CA GLU A 52 -9.09 -20.47 10.07
C GLU A 52 -10.05 -19.44 10.66
N ASN A 53 -11.29 -19.40 10.18
CA ASN A 53 -12.35 -18.54 10.70
C ASN A 53 -12.51 -18.74 12.22
N LYS A 54 -11.70 -18.05 13.00
CA LYS A 54 -11.69 -18.14 14.45
C LYS A 54 -12.76 -17.26 15.07
N ASN A 55 -13.15 -16.19 14.37
CA ASN A 55 -14.11 -15.23 14.88
C ASN A 55 -15.45 -15.36 14.13
N SER A 56 -16.47 -15.84 14.84
CA SER A 56 -17.82 -16.07 14.31
C SER A 56 -18.50 -14.79 13.79
N ARG A 57 -17.99 -13.61 14.16
CA ARG A 57 -18.52 -12.31 13.70
C ARG A 57 -17.94 -11.85 12.38
N ILE A 58 -17.02 -12.61 11.78
CA ILE A 58 -16.39 -12.26 10.49
C ILE A 58 -16.89 -13.21 9.40
N LYS A 59 -17.51 -12.65 8.37
CA LYS A 59 -17.94 -13.38 7.17
C LYS A 59 -17.09 -12.96 5.98
N TYR A 60 -16.42 -13.91 5.34
CA TYR A 60 -15.68 -13.68 4.11
C TYR A 60 -16.55 -13.92 2.87
N ILE A 61 -16.54 -12.98 1.92
CA ILE A 61 -17.18 -13.10 0.61
C ILE A 61 -16.10 -13.11 -0.46
N VAL A 62 -15.88 -14.27 -1.07
CA VAL A 62 -14.84 -14.46 -2.06
C VAL A 62 -15.38 -14.12 -3.46
N LYS A 63 -14.77 -13.15 -4.11
CA LYS A 63 -15.10 -12.72 -5.47
C LYS A 63 -14.16 -13.38 -6.51
N SER A 64 -14.63 -13.51 -7.75
CA SER A 64 -13.85 -14.07 -8.86
C SER A 64 -12.56 -13.26 -9.12
N ASN A 65 -11.52 -13.95 -9.60
CA ASN A 65 -10.27 -13.31 -10.02
C ASN A 65 -10.42 -12.36 -11.22
N ILE A 66 -11.56 -12.38 -11.94
CA ILE A 66 -11.85 -11.41 -13.00
C ILE A 66 -11.73 -9.98 -12.49
N PHE A 67 -12.01 -9.74 -11.21
CA PHE A 67 -11.87 -8.45 -10.53
C PHE A 67 -10.42 -8.06 -10.22
N SER A 68 -9.42 -8.87 -10.59
CA SER A 68 -8.02 -8.44 -10.66
C SER A 68 -7.78 -7.49 -11.84
N ASN A 69 -8.63 -7.53 -12.85
CA ASN A 69 -8.65 -6.55 -13.94
C ASN A 69 -9.30 -5.26 -13.45
N ILE A 70 -8.65 -4.12 -13.67
CA ILE A 70 -9.07 -2.81 -13.15
C ILE A 70 -10.47 -2.38 -13.65
N PHE A 71 -10.83 -2.69 -14.90
CA PHE A 71 -12.11 -2.30 -15.46
C PHE A 71 -13.26 -3.07 -14.80
N PHE A 72 -13.15 -4.40 -14.68
CA PHE A 72 -14.15 -5.22 -13.99
C PHE A 72 -14.22 -4.88 -12.51
N ARG A 73 -13.08 -4.58 -11.89
CA ARG A 73 -13.00 -4.13 -10.48
C ARG A 73 -13.77 -2.83 -10.28
N LEU A 74 -13.52 -1.81 -11.11
CA LEU A 74 -14.19 -0.53 -11.01
C LEU A 74 -15.69 -0.66 -11.30
N PHE A 75 -16.08 -1.45 -12.30
CA PHE A 75 -17.48 -1.69 -12.60
C PHE A 75 -18.21 -2.33 -11.41
N TRP A 76 -17.68 -3.45 -10.88
CA TRP A 76 -18.25 -4.09 -9.69
C TRP A 76 -18.31 -3.15 -8.49
N MET A 77 -17.22 -2.45 -8.21
CA MET A 77 -17.14 -1.54 -7.07
C MET A 77 -18.17 -0.41 -7.14
N GLN A 78 -18.36 0.18 -8.33
CA GLN A 78 -19.26 1.33 -8.46
C GLN A 78 -20.73 0.91 -8.59
N PHE A 79 -21.02 -0.15 -9.32
CA PHE A 79 -22.41 -0.47 -9.70
C PHE A 79 -22.97 -1.67 -8.96
N ILE A 80 -22.19 -2.70 -8.63
CA ILE A 80 -22.70 -3.94 -8.01
C ILE A 80 -22.56 -3.88 -6.49
N LEU A 81 -21.38 -3.55 -5.97
CA LEU A 81 -21.11 -3.53 -4.54
C LEU A 81 -22.11 -2.66 -3.74
N PRO A 82 -22.49 -1.45 -4.17
CA PRO A 82 -23.47 -0.63 -3.42
C PRO A 82 -24.81 -1.33 -3.22
N PHE A 83 -25.31 -2.06 -4.25
CA PHE A 83 -26.55 -2.81 -4.15
C PHE A 83 -26.41 -4.04 -3.25
N GLU A 84 -25.30 -4.79 -3.36
CA GLU A 84 -25.01 -5.90 -2.45
C GLU A 84 -25.03 -5.42 -0.99
N LEU A 85 -24.33 -4.33 -0.69
CA LEU A 85 -24.29 -3.75 0.65
C LEU A 85 -25.67 -3.30 1.15
N LYS A 86 -26.49 -2.70 0.28
CA LYS A 86 -27.86 -2.31 0.62
C LYS A 86 -28.73 -3.52 0.95
N ILE A 87 -28.70 -4.57 0.11
CA ILE A 87 -29.49 -5.80 0.32
C ILE A 87 -29.07 -6.47 1.64
N MET A 88 -27.77 -6.46 1.97
CA MET A 88 -27.24 -7.04 3.20
C MET A 88 -27.45 -6.15 4.44
N GLY A 89 -28.10 -4.99 4.31
CA GLY A 89 -28.37 -4.06 5.41
C GLY A 89 -27.11 -3.39 5.99
N VAL A 90 -26.01 -3.37 5.25
CA VAL A 90 -24.75 -2.76 5.68
C VAL A 90 -24.90 -1.25 5.75
N LYS A 91 -24.45 -0.64 6.86
CA LYS A 91 -24.50 0.81 7.11
C LYS A 91 -23.14 1.51 7.05
N LYS A 92 -22.06 0.76 7.17
CA LYS A 92 -20.69 1.28 7.11
C LYS A 92 -19.84 0.43 6.17
N LEU A 93 -19.04 1.09 5.33
CA LEU A 93 -18.07 0.46 4.45
C LEU A 93 -16.69 1.03 4.73
N TYR A 94 -15.71 0.18 4.97
CA TYR A 94 -14.31 0.52 4.98
C TYR A 94 -13.66 0.14 3.64
N SER A 95 -13.07 1.12 2.97
CA SER A 95 -12.35 0.97 1.69
C SER A 95 -10.88 1.35 1.88
N PRO A 96 -9.97 0.39 2.09
CA PRO A 96 -8.57 0.68 2.40
C PRO A 96 -7.67 0.84 1.18
N MET A 97 -8.22 0.97 -0.03
CA MET A 97 -7.45 0.88 -1.27
C MET A 97 -7.46 2.16 -2.12
N ASN A 98 -7.45 3.33 -1.49
CA ASN A 98 -7.45 4.65 -2.14
C ASN A 98 -8.73 4.98 -2.94
N PHE A 99 -9.61 4.03 -3.17
CA PHE A 99 -10.86 4.19 -3.92
C PHE A 99 -12.03 3.64 -3.11
N CYS A 100 -13.23 4.18 -3.37
CA CYS A 100 -14.45 3.65 -2.78
C CYS A 100 -15.61 3.66 -3.78
N PRO A 101 -16.68 2.91 -3.52
CA PRO A 101 -17.89 2.95 -4.32
C PRO A 101 -18.65 4.27 -4.07
N ILE A 102 -18.51 5.23 -4.96
CA ILE A 102 -19.09 6.56 -4.85
C ILE A 102 -20.63 6.48 -4.74
N LEU A 103 -21.24 5.56 -5.52
CA LEU A 103 -22.68 5.34 -5.53
C LEU A 103 -23.25 4.77 -4.23
N ALA A 104 -22.42 4.19 -3.36
CA ALA A 104 -22.86 3.69 -2.05
C ALA A 104 -23.45 4.82 -1.17
N LYS A 105 -23.06 6.07 -1.43
CA LYS A 105 -23.62 7.25 -0.77
C LYS A 105 -25.14 7.40 -1.02
N LEU A 106 -25.63 7.00 -2.20
CA LEU A 106 -27.05 7.04 -2.53
C LEU A 106 -27.92 6.11 -1.66
N PHE A 107 -27.30 5.10 -1.06
CA PHE A 107 -27.93 4.13 -0.14
C PHE A 107 -27.69 4.45 1.34
N ASN A 108 -27.25 5.68 1.66
CA ASN A 108 -26.92 6.13 3.02
C ASN A 108 -25.85 5.25 3.70
N ILE A 109 -24.95 4.64 2.93
CA ILE A 109 -23.82 3.88 3.46
C ILE A 109 -22.71 4.86 3.81
N LYS A 110 -22.27 4.86 5.08
CA LYS A 110 -21.17 5.68 5.57
C LYS A 110 -19.84 5.08 5.13
N ILE A 111 -19.13 5.76 4.23
CA ILE A 111 -17.85 5.29 3.70
C ILE A 111 -16.72 5.84 4.56
N ILE A 112 -15.83 4.95 4.99
CA ILE A 112 -14.52 5.23 5.59
C ILE A 112 -13.49 4.84 4.53
N LEU A 113 -12.71 5.80 4.06
CA LEU A 113 -11.70 5.61 3.02
C LEU A 113 -10.32 5.73 3.63
N ALA A 114 -9.41 4.77 3.41
CA ALA A 114 -8.00 4.95 3.69
C ALA A 114 -7.25 5.36 2.41
N LEU A 115 -6.42 6.39 2.55
CA LEU A 115 -5.57 6.94 1.52
C LEU A 115 -4.10 6.76 1.95
N HIS A 116 -3.43 5.80 1.32
CA HIS A 116 -2.05 5.44 1.63
C HIS A 116 -1.03 6.19 0.77
N SER A 117 -1.46 7.09 -0.11
CA SER A 117 -0.55 7.82 -1.00
C SER A 117 -1.14 9.13 -1.49
N ASN A 118 -0.34 10.19 -1.42
CA ASN A 118 -0.59 11.52 -1.99
C ASN A 118 0.15 11.72 -3.33
N LEU A 119 0.87 10.71 -3.81
CA LEU A 119 1.66 10.72 -5.05
C LEU A 119 0.93 11.30 -6.27
N PRO A 120 -0.36 10.98 -6.50
CA PRO A 120 -1.08 11.51 -7.65
C PRO A 120 -1.21 13.04 -7.69
N TRP A 121 -0.95 13.72 -6.60
CA TRP A 121 -1.00 15.20 -6.52
C TRP A 121 0.40 15.80 -6.43
N VAL A 122 1.28 15.22 -5.61
CA VAL A 122 2.61 15.78 -5.32
C VAL A 122 3.62 15.43 -6.42
N PHE A 123 3.61 14.20 -6.91
CA PHE A 123 4.58 13.69 -7.89
C PHE A 123 3.92 13.19 -9.18
N PHE A 124 2.83 13.83 -9.59
CA PHE A 124 2.05 13.41 -10.76
C PHE A 124 2.91 13.20 -12.02
N HIS A 125 3.85 14.13 -12.29
CA HIS A 125 4.75 14.10 -13.46
C HIS A 125 5.83 13.01 -13.38
N LEU A 126 6.09 12.46 -12.18
CA LEU A 126 7.05 11.37 -11.97
C LEU A 126 6.38 9.99 -11.91
N MET A 127 5.04 9.94 -11.96
CA MET A 127 4.32 8.67 -11.91
C MET A 127 4.59 7.85 -13.18
N PRO A 128 4.87 6.54 -13.04
CA PRO A 128 5.07 5.67 -14.19
C PRO A 128 3.78 5.43 -14.97
N GLY A 129 3.92 5.20 -16.29
CA GLY A 129 2.81 4.81 -17.14
C GLY A 129 2.20 5.97 -17.95
N ASN A 130 0.96 5.77 -18.43
CA ASN A 130 0.28 6.72 -19.30
C ASN A 130 -0.33 7.88 -18.51
N ILE A 131 -0.12 9.12 -18.97
CA ILE A 131 -0.60 10.35 -18.33
C ILE A 131 -2.13 10.39 -18.19
N ILE A 132 -2.86 9.88 -19.19
CA ILE A 132 -4.34 9.84 -19.17
C ILE A 132 -4.80 8.92 -18.07
N ARG A 133 -4.21 7.73 -17.97
CA ARG A 133 -4.52 6.77 -16.88
C ARG A 133 -4.24 7.39 -15.51
N ASN A 134 -3.11 8.06 -15.36
CA ASN A 134 -2.73 8.69 -14.08
C ASN A 134 -3.70 9.83 -13.72
N LEU A 135 -4.16 10.60 -14.70
CA LEU A 135 -5.17 11.66 -14.51
C LEU A 135 -6.53 11.08 -14.11
N LEU A 136 -7.00 10.02 -14.80
CA LEU A 136 -8.25 9.33 -14.45
C LEU A 136 -8.19 8.73 -13.05
N THR A 137 -7.06 8.10 -12.69
CA THR A 137 -6.82 7.56 -11.35
C THR A 137 -6.93 8.67 -10.30
N ARG A 138 -6.24 9.78 -10.48
CA ARG A 138 -6.31 10.96 -9.60
C ARG A 138 -7.73 11.47 -9.45
N LYS A 139 -8.47 11.63 -10.55
CA LYS A 139 -9.88 12.09 -10.52
C LYS A 139 -10.77 11.12 -9.76
N LEU A 140 -10.63 9.82 -9.98
CA LEU A 140 -11.39 8.81 -9.24
C LEU A 140 -11.09 8.85 -7.74
N MET A 141 -9.83 9.09 -7.34
CA MET A 141 -9.46 9.28 -5.95
C MET A 141 -10.11 10.55 -5.38
N GLU A 142 -10.10 11.66 -6.09
CA GLU A 142 -10.75 12.92 -5.69
C GLU A 142 -12.26 12.72 -5.45
N PHE A 143 -12.95 12.01 -6.36
CA PHE A 143 -14.36 11.66 -6.18
C PHE A 143 -14.60 10.73 -4.98
N SER A 144 -13.73 9.74 -4.78
CA SER A 144 -13.81 8.84 -3.63
C SER A 144 -13.62 9.58 -2.31
N ILE A 145 -12.67 10.51 -2.25
CA ILE A 145 -12.43 11.36 -1.09
C ILE A 145 -13.62 12.28 -0.84
N SER A 146 -14.23 12.84 -1.89
CA SER A 146 -15.45 13.64 -1.75
C SER A 146 -16.61 12.82 -1.19
N ALA A 147 -16.77 11.58 -1.64
CA ALA A 147 -17.88 10.70 -1.25
C ALA A 147 -17.73 10.14 0.17
N CYS A 148 -16.52 9.96 0.70
CA CYS A 148 -16.32 9.37 2.02
C CYS A 148 -16.75 10.32 3.15
N LYS A 149 -17.21 9.72 4.26
CA LYS A 149 -17.55 10.46 5.50
C LYS A 149 -16.28 10.74 6.33
N ILE A 150 -15.36 9.77 6.36
CA ILE A 150 -14.08 9.84 7.08
C ILE A 150 -12.98 9.45 6.11
N LEU A 151 -11.93 10.23 6.05
CA LEU A 151 -10.69 9.94 5.35
C LEU A 151 -9.62 9.55 6.37
N ILE A 152 -9.02 8.38 6.23
CA ILE A 152 -7.89 7.94 7.04
C ILE A 152 -6.62 8.15 6.22
N VAL A 153 -5.59 8.67 6.86
CA VAL A 153 -4.24 8.85 6.31
C VAL A 153 -3.19 8.35 7.29
N ASP A 154 -2.00 8.01 6.79
CA ASP A 154 -0.98 7.30 7.55
C ASP A 154 -0.09 8.20 8.41
N SER A 155 -0.18 9.54 8.28
CA SER A 155 0.62 10.48 9.05
C SER A 155 -0.03 11.86 9.17
N TYR A 156 0.42 12.64 10.14
CA TYR A 156 0.03 14.06 10.26
C TYR A 156 0.53 14.88 9.08
N PHE A 157 1.69 14.56 8.52
CA PHE A 157 2.20 15.20 7.31
C PHE A 157 1.23 15.00 6.13
N ALA A 158 0.81 13.74 5.88
CA ALA A 158 -0.17 13.43 4.83
C ALA A 158 -1.51 14.14 5.07
N LYS A 159 -1.95 14.28 6.34
CA LYS A 159 -3.17 15.04 6.68
C LYS A 159 -3.06 16.50 6.27
N GLU A 160 -1.95 17.16 6.61
CA GLU A 160 -1.73 18.57 6.26
C GLU A 160 -1.66 18.76 4.73
N GLU A 161 -0.86 17.94 4.04
CA GLU A 161 -0.74 18.02 2.58
C GLU A 161 -2.08 17.82 1.87
N ILE A 162 -2.80 16.75 2.18
CA ILE A 162 -4.08 16.43 1.53
C ILE A 162 -5.14 17.50 1.84
N SER A 163 -5.19 17.98 3.08
CA SER A 163 -6.07 19.07 3.45
C SER A 163 -5.80 20.34 2.62
N ASN A 164 -4.53 20.69 2.43
CA ASN A 164 -4.11 21.87 1.70
C ASN A 164 -4.32 21.74 0.18
N ILE A 165 -3.95 20.59 -0.40
CA ILE A 165 -4.05 20.33 -1.84
C ILE A 165 -5.52 20.26 -2.28
N LEU A 166 -6.34 19.51 -1.55
CA LEU A 166 -7.74 19.25 -1.94
C LEU A 166 -8.76 20.16 -1.25
N LYS A 167 -8.32 21.11 -0.42
CA LYS A 167 -9.16 22.02 0.34
C LYS A 167 -10.23 21.31 1.18
N ILE A 168 -9.84 20.21 1.83
CA ILE A 168 -10.72 19.39 2.68
C ILE A 168 -10.57 19.82 4.12
N LYS A 169 -11.71 19.88 4.84
CA LYS A 169 -11.70 20.16 6.28
C LYS A 169 -10.92 19.11 7.06
N LYS A 170 -10.02 19.56 7.95
CA LYS A 170 -9.14 18.67 8.75
C LYS A 170 -9.89 17.75 9.71
N ASP A 171 -11.12 18.11 10.12
CA ASP A 171 -11.98 17.26 10.97
C ASP A 171 -12.44 15.97 10.26
N LYS A 172 -12.58 16.02 8.93
CA LYS A 172 -12.88 14.86 8.09
C LYS A 172 -11.70 13.87 8.02
N ILE A 173 -10.45 14.34 8.24
CA ILE A 173 -9.23 13.54 8.09
C ILE A 173 -8.78 13.04 9.45
N LYS A 174 -8.68 11.72 9.58
CA LYS A 174 -8.15 11.04 10.78
C LYS A 174 -6.79 10.43 10.47
N VAL A 175 -5.84 10.60 11.38
CA VAL A 175 -4.52 9.98 11.26
C VAL A 175 -4.55 8.65 11.99
N VAL A 176 -4.15 7.59 11.30
CA VAL A 176 -3.94 6.24 11.86
C VAL A 176 -2.61 5.74 11.32
N TYR A 177 -1.60 5.70 12.17
CA TYR A 177 -0.28 5.20 11.79
C TYR A 177 -0.33 3.71 11.46
N LEU A 178 0.50 3.30 10.51
CA LEU A 178 0.67 1.89 10.18
C LEU A 178 1.36 1.16 11.34
N GLY A 179 0.85 -0.02 11.68
CA GLY A 179 1.48 -0.90 12.66
C GLY A 179 2.69 -1.64 12.09
N ILE A 180 3.50 -2.21 12.96
CA ILE A 180 4.61 -3.09 12.63
C ILE A 180 4.17 -4.53 12.88
N ASP A 181 4.43 -5.43 11.93
CA ASP A 181 4.14 -6.86 12.08
C ASP A 181 4.95 -7.45 13.25
N LYS A 182 4.28 -8.20 14.12
CA LYS A 182 4.87 -8.81 15.33
C LYS A 182 6.12 -9.64 15.05
N LYS A 183 6.23 -10.24 13.86
CA LYS A 183 7.43 -11.00 13.44
C LYS A 183 8.72 -10.16 13.44
N PHE A 184 8.62 -8.83 13.20
CA PHE A 184 9.79 -7.94 13.26
C PHE A 184 10.16 -7.50 14.68
N LEU A 185 9.32 -7.80 15.67
CA LEU A 185 9.57 -7.49 17.08
C LEU A 185 10.21 -8.68 17.84
N SER A 186 10.30 -9.86 17.21
CA SER A 186 10.88 -11.05 17.85
C SER A 186 12.41 -11.11 17.64
N SER A 187 13.15 -11.38 18.72
CA SER A 187 14.60 -11.59 18.67
C SER A 187 15.04 -12.81 17.84
N GLU A 188 14.14 -13.78 17.64
CA GLU A 188 14.37 -14.96 16.81
C GLU A 188 14.57 -14.61 15.32
N CYS A 189 13.84 -13.60 14.83
CA CYS A 189 13.96 -13.16 13.43
C CYS A 189 15.36 -12.57 13.15
N VAL A 190 15.94 -11.88 14.14
CA VAL A 190 17.29 -11.28 14.04
C VAL A 190 18.37 -12.37 14.02
N LYS A 191 18.24 -13.40 14.86
CA LYS A 191 19.22 -14.53 14.92
C LYS A 191 19.26 -15.29 13.59
N ASN A 192 18.12 -15.71 13.07
CA ASN A 192 18.04 -16.44 11.81
C ASN A 192 18.59 -15.63 10.63
N PHE A 193 18.40 -14.30 10.64
CA PHE A 193 18.95 -13.43 9.60
C PHE A 193 20.48 -13.35 9.67
N VAL A 194 21.05 -13.16 10.86
CA VAL A 194 22.51 -13.08 11.08
C VAL A 194 23.20 -14.39 10.70
N GLU A 195 22.59 -15.54 11.00
CA GLU A 195 23.12 -16.86 10.64
C GLU A 195 23.08 -17.15 9.13
N THR A 196 22.06 -16.62 8.43
CA THR A 196 21.89 -16.82 6.99
C THR A 196 22.76 -15.88 6.14
N PHE A 197 23.00 -14.67 6.63
CA PHE A 197 23.78 -13.64 5.94
C PHE A 197 25.06 -13.33 6.74
N ASN A 198 26.12 -14.06 6.46
CA ASN A 198 27.43 -13.83 7.06
C ASN A 198 28.09 -12.57 6.46
N TYR A 199 27.52 -11.40 6.70
CA TYR A 199 28.12 -10.13 6.30
C TYR A 199 29.16 -9.69 7.33
N SER A 200 30.42 -10.01 7.07
CA SER A 200 31.56 -9.48 7.84
C SER A 200 31.79 -7.99 7.58
N GLU A 201 31.17 -7.41 6.55
CA GLU A 201 31.38 -6.04 6.12
C GLU A 201 30.22 -5.12 6.52
N LYS A 202 30.50 -3.85 6.78
CA LYS A 202 29.48 -2.83 7.03
C LYS A 202 28.69 -2.54 5.75
N TYR A 203 27.38 -2.39 5.85
CA TYR A 203 26.55 -2.05 4.71
C TYR A 203 25.40 -1.10 5.06
N ILE A 204 24.97 -0.34 4.07
CA ILE A 204 23.71 0.40 4.07
C ILE A 204 22.72 -0.36 3.19
N ILE A 205 21.53 -0.64 3.70
CA ILE A 205 20.49 -1.32 2.96
C ILE A 205 19.33 -0.36 2.65
N SER A 206 18.80 -0.44 1.43
CA SER A 206 17.61 0.29 1.04
C SER A 206 16.66 -0.60 0.25
N VAL A 207 15.39 -0.67 0.69
CA VAL A 207 14.32 -1.47 0.07
C VAL A 207 13.35 -0.52 -0.62
N LEU A 208 13.35 -0.53 -1.95
CA LEU A 208 12.64 0.47 -2.76
C LEU A 208 11.98 -0.15 -3.99
N SER A 209 10.95 0.52 -4.52
CA SER A 209 10.54 0.30 -5.91
C SER A 209 11.39 1.21 -6.83
N CYS A 210 11.90 0.65 -7.93
CA CYS A 210 12.66 1.39 -8.92
C CYS A 210 11.71 2.30 -9.73
N VAL A 211 11.44 3.48 -9.18
CA VAL A 211 10.63 4.55 -9.77
C VAL A 211 11.26 5.91 -9.48
N ARG A 212 11.00 6.90 -10.35
CA ARG A 212 11.67 8.20 -10.28
C ARG A 212 11.43 8.97 -9.00
N TYR A 213 10.24 8.91 -8.42
CA TYR A 213 9.90 9.62 -7.19
C TYR A 213 10.55 9.04 -5.91
N HIS A 214 11.13 7.83 -5.97
CA HIS A 214 11.97 7.30 -4.87
C HIS A 214 13.39 7.86 -4.88
N ASN A 215 13.76 8.62 -5.91
CA ASN A 215 15.00 9.41 -5.98
C ASN A 215 16.30 8.59 -5.78
N ILE A 216 16.33 7.35 -6.26
CA ILE A 216 17.44 6.41 -6.08
C ILE A 216 18.75 6.97 -6.66
N LEU A 217 18.67 7.74 -7.74
CA LEU A 217 19.87 8.34 -8.34
C LEU A 217 20.59 9.28 -7.35
N ASN A 218 19.85 10.06 -6.57
CA ASN A 218 20.48 10.92 -5.55
C ASN A 218 20.98 10.12 -4.37
N LEU A 219 20.35 8.98 -4.01
CA LEU A 219 20.92 8.05 -3.03
C LEU A 219 22.28 7.53 -3.50
N LEU A 220 22.40 7.11 -4.76
CA LEU A 220 23.67 6.67 -5.34
C LEU A 220 24.72 7.78 -5.33
N LYS A 221 24.34 9.02 -5.72
CA LYS A 221 25.25 10.17 -5.66
C LYS A 221 25.72 10.47 -4.24
N ALA A 222 24.81 10.46 -3.27
CA ALA A 222 25.16 10.69 -1.86
C ALA A 222 26.07 9.57 -1.32
N PHE A 223 25.80 8.32 -1.70
CA PHE A 223 26.65 7.19 -1.33
C PHE A 223 28.07 7.32 -1.94
N LYS A 224 28.19 7.81 -3.19
CA LYS A 224 29.52 8.05 -3.79
C LYS A 224 30.31 9.13 -3.04
N VAL A 225 29.65 10.20 -2.61
CA VAL A 225 30.29 11.20 -1.74
C VAL A 225 30.72 10.57 -0.42
N LEU A 226 29.85 9.81 0.21
CA LEU A 226 30.15 9.16 1.50
C LEU A 226 31.39 8.27 1.43
N ILE A 227 31.50 7.34 0.45
CA ILE A 227 32.63 6.42 0.34
C ILE A 227 33.95 7.13 0.05
N ASN A 228 33.92 8.31 -0.58
CA ASN A 228 35.11 9.11 -0.83
C ASN A 228 35.60 9.86 0.45
N GLU A 229 34.73 10.07 1.43
CA GLU A 229 35.03 10.81 2.66
C GLU A 229 35.38 9.91 3.85
N ILE A 230 34.98 8.62 3.82
CA ILE A 230 35.21 7.69 4.93
C ILE A 230 36.41 6.78 4.66
N ASN A 231 37.15 6.46 5.75
CA ASN A 231 38.33 5.60 5.69
C ASN A 231 38.04 4.12 6.02
N PHE A 232 36.81 3.65 5.81
CA PHE A 232 36.48 2.24 6.01
C PHE A 232 35.55 1.74 4.91
N ASN A 233 35.64 0.45 4.64
CA ASN A 233 34.86 -0.19 3.59
C ASN A 233 33.38 -0.31 4.01
N ILE A 234 32.48 0.20 3.17
CA ILE A 234 31.03 0.12 3.34
C ILE A 234 30.37 -0.16 1.99
N LYS A 235 29.35 -1.01 1.98
CA LYS A 235 28.61 -1.37 0.78
C LYS A 235 27.19 -0.79 0.78
N LEU A 236 26.63 -0.52 -0.39
CA LEU A 236 25.22 -0.17 -0.57
C LEU A 236 24.48 -1.37 -1.17
N VAL A 237 23.52 -1.90 -0.43
CA VAL A 237 22.63 -2.98 -0.89
C VAL A 237 21.27 -2.41 -1.22
N LEU A 238 20.88 -2.49 -2.48
CA LEU A 238 19.58 -2.04 -3.00
C LEU A 238 18.69 -3.23 -3.30
N ILE A 239 17.65 -3.43 -2.52
CA ILE A 239 16.57 -4.40 -2.82
C ILE A 239 15.53 -3.67 -3.66
N LEU A 240 15.46 -3.98 -4.97
CA LEU A 240 14.68 -3.21 -5.93
C LEU A 240 13.57 -4.02 -6.58
N GLN A 241 12.32 -3.56 -6.42
CA GLN A 241 11.22 -3.97 -7.29
C GLN A 241 11.25 -3.10 -8.57
N ILE A 242 11.59 -3.66 -9.72
CA ILE A 242 11.72 -2.91 -10.97
C ILE A 242 10.34 -2.65 -11.59
N LEU A 243 9.83 -1.41 -11.41
CA LEU A 243 8.56 -0.94 -11.98
C LEU A 243 8.78 -0.02 -13.20
N ASP A 244 9.87 0.75 -13.24
CA ASP A 244 10.29 1.58 -14.38
C ASP A 244 11.60 1.06 -14.98
N LYS A 245 11.50 0.25 -16.05
CA LYS A 245 12.66 -0.33 -16.74
C LYS A 245 13.58 0.74 -17.37
N LYS A 246 13.03 1.90 -17.79
CA LYS A 246 13.85 2.98 -18.36
C LYS A 246 14.68 3.64 -17.27
N TYR A 247 14.07 3.91 -16.12
CA TYR A 247 14.79 4.46 -14.97
C TYR A 247 15.85 3.49 -14.44
N TYR A 248 15.53 2.20 -14.36
CA TYR A 248 16.49 1.15 -13.98
C TYR A 248 17.75 1.17 -14.88
N LYS A 249 17.60 1.30 -16.22
CA LYS A 249 18.74 1.42 -17.12
C LYS A 249 19.64 2.62 -16.80
N VAL A 250 19.03 3.77 -16.46
CA VAL A 250 19.77 4.98 -16.04
C VAL A 250 20.56 4.71 -14.75
N LEU A 251 19.94 4.07 -13.75
CA LEU A 251 20.61 3.74 -12.50
C LEU A 251 21.78 2.78 -12.72
N ASN A 252 21.56 1.72 -13.50
CA ASN A 252 22.59 0.71 -13.79
C ASN A 252 23.78 1.34 -14.54
N SER A 253 23.53 2.18 -15.54
CA SER A 253 24.59 2.91 -16.22
C SER A 253 25.37 3.82 -15.28
N TYR A 254 24.69 4.49 -14.35
CA TYR A 254 25.35 5.33 -13.37
C TYR A 254 26.22 4.51 -12.40
N ILE A 255 25.73 3.34 -11.96
CA ILE A 255 26.47 2.43 -11.07
C ILE A 255 27.77 1.95 -11.76
N VAL A 256 27.65 1.42 -12.97
CA VAL A 256 28.79 0.90 -13.74
C VAL A 256 29.86 1.99 -13.99
N SER A 257 29.45 3.25 -14.18
CA SER A 257 30.38 4.35 -14.48
C SER A 257 31.02 4.98 -13.23
N ASN A 258 30.48 4.79 -12.03
CA ASN A 258 30.88 5.55 -10.85
C ASN A 258 31.32 4.70 -9.65
N PHE A 259 31.06 3.40 -9.67
CA PHE A 259 31.36 2.50 -8.55
C PHE A 259 32.25 1.35 -8.97
N GLU A 260 33.10 0.89 -8.06
CA GLU A 260 33.85 -0.34 -8.21
C GLU A 260 32.96 -1.56 -8.03
N LYS A 261 33.47 -2.71 -8.44
CA LYS A 261 32.77 -3.97 -8.27
C LYS A 261 32.47 -4.20 -6.76
N ASP A 262 31.24 -4.52 -6.46
CA ASP A 262 30.74 -4.83 -5.10
C ASP A 262 30.52 -3.64 -4.16
N GLU A 263 30.84 -2.38 -4.54
CA GLU A 263 30.46 -1.20 -3.76
C GLU A 263 28.93 -1.02 -3.70
N VAL A 264 28.23 -1.37 -4.80
CA VAL A 264 26.77 -1.32 -4.89
C VAL A 264 26.23 -2.66 -5.40
N THR A 265 25.41 -3.32 -4.60
CA THR A 265 24.74 -4.57 -4.95
C THR A 265 23.24 -4.34 -5.14
N ILE A 266 22.67 -4.82 -6.26
CA ILE A 266 21.22 -4.82 -6.51
C ILE A 266 20.69 -6.26 -6.37
N ILE A 267 19.62 -6.44 -5.58
CA ILE A 267 18.93 -7.70 -5.31
C ILE A 267 17.48 -7.58 -5.80
#